data_e7ac2ca59c4dd02117a5354abb9fcd68
#
_entry.id   e7ac2ca59c4dd02117a5354abb9fcd68
#
_cell.length_a   1.000
_cell.length_b   1.000
_cell.length_c   1.000
_cell.angle_alpha   90.00
_cell.angle_beta   90.00
_cell.angle_gamma   90.00
#
_symmetry.space_group_name_H-M   'P 1'
#
loop_
_entity.id
_entity.type
_entity.pdbx_description
1 polymer ?
#
loop_
_entity_poly.entity_id
_entity_poly.type
_entity_poly.pdbx_seq_one_letter_code
_entity_poly.pdbx_strand_id
1 'polypeptide(L)'
;VGDNIKIKDETFDVVGIYETGDQNMAGGVFTSISKVGEIMDDEDSISNIYVKVEKGADAQTVADRIDDKYGDNITTVTSVMEMTQMANMLNMLQASTWAISLLAIVVGGLGIINTMLMSVFERTREIGVLKAVGWSNKKILTMIVGESLVITIVSAIIGSLIGFVACTLLGPQIGISPLFTPKIFIQAFAIAIIVGIIGGVYPAIKAVQLPPTEALRYE
;
A
#
# COMPACT_ATOMS: atom_id res chain seq x y z
N VAL A 1 2.25 -30.04 -29.01
CA VAL A 1 3.49 -30.33 -29.75
C VAL A 1 3.07 -30.96 -31.06
N GLY A 2 3.64 -30.51 -32.19
CA GLY A 2 3.27 -30.96 -33.53
C GLY A 2 2.16 -30.12 -34.18
N ASP A 3 1.59 -29.13 -33.50
CA ASP A 3 0.67 -28.16 -34.07
C ASP A 3 1.42 -27.01 -34.72
N ASN A 4 0.78 -26.32 -35.66
CA ASN A 4 1.36 -25.17 -36.34
C ASN A 4 0.84 -23.86 -35.76
N ILE A 5 1.74 -22.91 -35.52
CA ILE A 5 1.39 -21.56 -35.10
C ILE A 5 1.80 -20.59 -36.22
N LYS A 6 0.92 -19.63 -36.54
CA LYS A 6 1.22 -18.60 -37.52
C LYS A 6 1.65 -17.32 -36.79
N ILE A 7 2.84 -16.81 -37.12
CA ILE A 7 3.40 -15.57 -36.58
C ILE A 7 3.65 -14.62 -37.74
N LYS A 8 2.97 -13.50 -37.81
CA LYS A 8 2.88 -12.62 -39.00
C LYS A 8 2.46 -13.46 -40.23
N ASP A 9 3.33 -13.58 -41.20
CA ASP A 9 3.05 -14.29 -42.46
C ASP A 9 3.71 -15.68 -42.57
N GLU A 10 4.41 -16.12 -41.52
CA GLU A 10 5.11 -17.41 -41.50
C GLU A 10 4.45 -18.41 -40.56
N THR A 11 4.57 -19.70 -40.93
CA THR A 11 4.04 -20.83 -40.16
C THR A 11 5.19 -21.59 -39.51
N PHE A 12 5.09 -21.83 -38.19
CA PHE A 12 6.07 -22.54 -37.38
C PHE A 12 5.49 -23.83 -36.82
N ASP A 13 6.29 -24.89 -36.80
CA ASP A 13 5.94 -26.13 -36.13
C ASP A 13 6.28 -26.00 -34.63
N VAL A 14 5.31 -26.30 -33.76
CA VAL A 14 5.51 -26.30 -32.31
C VAL A 14 6.26 -27.53 -31.87
N VAL A 15 7.56 -27.40 -31.61
CA VAL A 15 8.45 -28.49 -31.18
C VAL A 15 8.42 -28.76 -29.69
N GLY A 16 7.95 -27.80 -28.87
CA GLY A 16 7.86 -27.95 -27.42
C GLY A 16 7.04 -26.87 -26.79
N ILE A 17 6.58 -27.14 -25.56
CA ILE A 17 5.92 -26.18 -24.69
C ILE A 17 6.81 -26.02 -23.45
N TYR A 18 7.10 -24.81 -23.09
CA TYR A 18 7.88 -24.49 -21.86
C TYR A 18 6.98 -23.85 -20.83
N GLU A 19 7.29 -24.09 -19.58
CA GLU A 19 6.65 -23.43 -18.44
C GLU A 19 7.70 -22.61 -17.68
N THR A 20 7.43 -21.33 -17.50
CA THR A 20 8.30 -20.45 -16.71
C THR A 20 7.60 -20.11 -15.40
N GLY A 21 8.38 -19.97 -14.33
CA GLY A 21 7.86 -19.43 -13.06
C GLY A 21 7.57 -17.93 -13.10
N ASP A 22 7.86 -17.26 -14.19
CA ASP A 22 7.68 -15.82 -14.39
C ASP A 22 6.53 -15.56 -15.38
N GLN A 23 5.49 -14.87 -14.92
CA GLN A 23 4.31 -14.54 -15.74
C GLN A 23 4.65 -13.63 -16.93
N ASN A 24 5.72 -12.83 -16.84
CA ASN A 24 6.14 -11.95 -17.93
C ASN A 24 6.79 -12.72 -19.08
N MET A 25 7.34 -13.91 -18.83
CA MET A 25 7.90 -14.80 -19.84
C MET A 25 6.92 -15.88 -20.32
N ALA A 26 5.78 -16.04 -19.63
CA ALA A 26 4.81 -17.11 -19.93
C ALA A 26 4.04 -16.93 -21.25
N GLY A 27 4.10 -15.76 -21.87
CA GLY A 27 3.38 -15.46 -23.13
C GLY A 27 4.26 -15.37 -24.38
N GLY A 28 5.55 -15.77 -24.30
CA GLY A 28 6.50 -15.65 -25.39
C GLY A 28 6.63 -16.90 -26.25
N VAL A 29 7.25 -16.75 -27.41
CA VAL A 29 7.66 -17.84 -28.31
C VAL A 29 9.18 -17.81 -28.44
N PHE A 30 9.82 -18.98 -28.33
CA PHE A 30 11.25 -19.14 -28.57
C PHE A 30 11.48 -19.71 -29.95
N THR A 31 12.27 -19.02 -30.75
CA THR A 31 12.72 -19.52 -32.09
C THR A 31 14.19 -19.07 -32.32
N SER A 32 14.77 -19.41 -33.44
CA SER A 32 16.15 -19.02 -33.76
C SER A 32 16.25 -17.49 -33.94
N ILE A 33 17.37 -16.90 -33.49
CA ILE A 33 17.60 -15.47 -33.58
C ILE A 33 17.54 -14.97 -35.02
N SER A 34 18.11 -15.72 -35.96
CA SER A 34 18.07 -15.39 -37.39
C SER A 34 16.64 -15.31 -37.92
N LYS A 35 15.73 -16.18 -37.44
CA LYS A 35 14.34 -16.17 -37.87
C LYS A 35 13.55 -15.00 -37.23
N VAL A 36 13.90 -14.62 -36.01
CA VAL A 36 13.32 -13.42 -35.40
C VAL A 36 13.74 -12.18 -36.17
N GLY A 37 15.02 -12.04 -36.53
CA GLY A 37 15.52 -10.93 -37.33
C GLY A 37 14.81 -10.78 -38.67
N GLU A 38 14.63 -11.88 -39.38
CA GLU A 38 13.89 -11.92 -40.64
C GLU A 38 12.42 -11.48 -40.48
N ILE A 39 11.72 -11.99 -39.45
CA ILE A 39 10.34 -11.61 -39.15
C ILE A 39 10.21 -10.13 -38.72
N MET A 40 11.17 -9.62 -37.96
CA MET A 40 11.15 -8.25 -37.45
C MET A 40 11.66 -7.25 -38.45
N ASP A 41 12.26 -7.68 -39.56
CA ASP A 41 12.96 -6.85 -40.54
C ASP A 41 14.14 -6.09 -39.92
N ASP A 42 14.83 -6.75 -38.99
CA ASP A 42 15.93 -6.20 -38.20
C ASP A 42 16.94 -7.34 -37.88
N GLU A 43 17.70 -7.73 -38.88
CA GLU A 43 18.63 -8.86 -38.77
C GLU A 43 19.90 -8.53 -37.98
N ASP A 44 20.23 -7.25 -37.84
CA ASP A 44 21.51 -6.78 -37.26
C ASP A 44 21.40 -6.30 -35.81
N SER A 45 20.19 -6.33 -35.21
CA SER A 45 20.02 -5.88 -33.81
C SER A 45 19.70 -7.00 -32.85
N ILE A 46 20.23 -6.89 -31.64
CA ILE A 46 19.98 -7.78 -30.52
C ILE A 46 19.53 -6.93 -29.33
N SER A 47 18.34 -7.23 -28.81
CA SER A 47 17.79 -6.46 -27.67
C SER A 47 18.46 -6.82 -26.34
N ASN A 48 18.73 -8.11 -26.10
CA ASN A 48 19.31 -8.58 -24.84
C ASN A 48 20.30 -9.73 -25.04
N ILE A 49 21.38 -9.72 -24.27
CA ILE A 49 22.36 -10.82 -24.21
C ILE A 49 22.43 -11.32 -22.76
N TYR A 50 22.12 -12.59 -22.56
CA TYR A 50 22.24 -13.22 -21.25
C TYR A 50 23.59 -13.91 -21.11
N VAL A 51 24.40 -13.43 -20.14
CA VAL A 51 25.73 -13.97 -19.86
C VAL A 51 25.72 -14.76 -18.56
N LYS A 52 26.09 -16.04 -18.62
CA LYS A 52 26.27 -16.87 -17.44
C LYS A 52 27.71 -16.84 -16.99
N VAL A 53 27.95 -16.33 -15.78
CA VAL A 53 29.27 -16.27 -15.17
C VAL A 53 29.67 -17.63 -14.60
N GLU A 54 30.95 -18.00 -14.66
CA GLU A 54 31.47 -19.22 -14.06
C GLU A 54 31.31 -19.26 -12.53
N LYS A 55 31.19 -20.48 -11.98
CA LYS A 55 31.11 -20.67 -10.54
C LYS A 55 32.34 -20.08 -9.82
N GLY A 56 32.09 -19.13 -8.94
CA GLY A 56 33.14 -18.47 -8.13
C GLY A 56 33.67 -17.16 -8.71
N ALA A 57 33.28 -16.78 -9.91
CA ALA A 57 33.57 -15.45 -10.44
C ALA A 57 32.53 -14.44 -9.93
N ASP A 58 32.99 -13.23 -9.63
CA ASP A 58 32.13 -12.12 -9.24
C ASP A 58 31.45 -11.52 -10.46
N ALA A 59 30.10 -11.58 -10.47
CA ALA A 59 29.29 -11.09 -11.59
C ALA A 59 29.47 -9.58 -11.82
N GLN A 60 29.68 -8.81 -10.77
CA GLN A 60 29.90 -7.38 -10.88
C GLN A 60 31.21 -7.06 -11.60
N THR A 61 32.28 -7.74 -11.23
CA THR A 61 33.59 -7.56 -11.89
C THR A 61 33.54 -7.94 -13.38
N VAL A 62 32.71 -8.92 -13.74
CA VAL A 62 32.53 -9.31 -15.16
C VAL A 62 31.71 -8.24 -15.88
N ALA A 63 30.65 -7.73 -15.26
CA ALA A 63 29.82 -6.66 -15.79
C ALA A 63 30.63 -5.39 -16.04
N ASP A 64 31.44 -4.95 -15.06
CA ASP A 64 32.28 -3.77 -15.19
C ASP A 64 33.27 -3.91 -16.37
N ARG A 65 33.84 -5.10 -16.58
CA ARG A 65 34.75 -5.34 -17.74
C ARG A 65 34.00 -5.35 -19.07
N ILE A 66 32.75 -5.74 -19.11
CA ILE A 66 31.93 -5.66 -20.33
C ILE A 66 31.59 -4.20 -20.62
N ASP A 67 31.20 -3.44 -19.60
CA ASP A 67 30.88 -2.01 -19.72
C ASP A 67 32.14 -1.19 -20.14
N ASP A 68 33.30 -1.47 -19.56
CA ASP A 68 34.54 -0.82 -19.95
C ASP A 68 34.93 -1.03 -21.42
N LYS A 69 34.54 -2.20 -21.96
CA LYS A 69 34.88 -2.58 -23.32
C LYS A 69 33.85 -2.20 -24.38
N TYR A 70 32.58 -2.21 -24.02
CA TYR A 70 31.44 -2.11 -24.94
C TYR A 70 30.38 -1.09 -24.50
N GLY A 71 30.61 -0.36 -23.41
CA GLY A 71 29.62 0.50 -22.75
C GLY A 71 29.03 1.64 -23.59
N ASP A 72 29.66 1.95 -24.75
CA ASP A 72 29.09 2.92 -25.70
C ASP A 72 27.81 2.41 -26.39
N ASN A 73 27.64 1.07 -26.48
CA ASN A 73 26.56 0.45 -27.24
C ASN A 73 25.64 -0.44 -26.39
N ILE A 74 26.08 -0.86 -25.20
CA ILE A 74 25.35 -1.78 -24.33
C ILE A 74 25.39 -1.30 -22.89
N THR A 75 24.36 -1.64 -22.13
CA THR A 75 24.32 -1.43 -20.67
C THR A 75 24.27 -2.79 -20.01
N THR A 76 25.23 -3.07 -19.13
CA THR A 76 25.29 -4.35 -18.43
C THR A 76 24.54 -4.24 -17.11
N VAL A 77 23.62 -5.17 -16.86
CA VAL A 77 22.84 -5.23 -15.63
C VAL A 77 23.07 -6.58 -14.96
N THR A 78 23.51 -6.57 -13.72
CA THR A 78 23.63 -7.79 -12.92
C THR A 78 22.34 -8.12 -12.20
N SER A 79 22.07 -9.41 -11.94
CA SER A 79 20.90 -9.82 -11.15
C SER A 79 20.86 -9.18 -9.76
N VAL A 80 22.01 -8.89 -9.16
CA VAL A 80 22.13 -8.17 -7.88
C VAL A 80 21.67 -6.72 -8.03
N MET A 81 22.05 -6.06 -9.14
CA MET A 81 21.64 -4.68 -9.42
C MET A 81 20.13 -4.60 -9.68
N GLU A 82 19.56 -5.52 -10.45
CA GLU A 82 18.11 -5.61 -10.67
C GLU A 82 17.35 -5.82 -9.37
N MET A 83 17.79 -6.75 -8.53
CA MET A 83 17.19 -6.99 -7.20
C MET A 83 17.28 -5.74 -6.32
N THR A 84 18.40 -5.02 -6.35
CA THR A 84 18.58 -3.79 -5.59
C THR A 84 17.68 -2.66 -6.09
N GLN A 85 17.56 -2.49 -7.40
CA GLN A 85 16.65 -1.52 -7.99
C GLN A 85 15.18 -1.84 -7.65
N MET A 86 14.79 -3.11 -7.76
CA MET A 86 13.44 -3.57 -7.36
C MET A 86 13.19 -3.31 -5.88
N ALA A 87 14.15 -3.65 -5.00
CA ALA A 87 14.04 -3.39 -3.57
C ALA A 87 13.90 -1.88 -3.27
N ASN A 88 14.68 -1.04 -3.94
CA ASN A 88 14.58 0.42 -3.79
C ASN A 88 13.23 0.96 -4.26
N MET A 89 12.71 0.46 -5.37
CA MET A 89 11.37 0.80 -5.86
C MET A 89 10.28 0.40 -4.85
N LEU A 90 10.34 -0.81 -4.32
CA LEU A 90 9.40 -1.28 -3.30
C LEU A 90 9.48 -0.45 -2.01
N ASN A 91 10.70 -0.09 -1.57
CA ASN A 91 10.89 0.79 -0.40
C ASN A 91 10.30 2.18 -0.65
N MET A 92 10.48 2.75 -1.84
CA MET A 92 9.89 4.04 -2.21
C MET A 92 8.36 3.98 -2.22
N LEU A 93 7.76 2.94 -2.80
CA LEU A 93 6.31 2.73 -2.78
C LEU A 93 5.79 2.58 -1.34
N GLN A 94 6.49 1.82 -0.51
CA GLN A 94 6.14 1.65 0.90
C GLN A 94 6.23 2.97 1.68
N ALA A 95 7.29 3.75 1.48
CA ALA A 95 7.45 5.07 2.11
C ALA A 95 6.33 6.03 1.69
N SER A 96 5.98 6.06 0.40
CA SER A 96 4.87 6.86 -0.13
C SER A 96 3.53 6.46 0.49
N THR A 97 3.27 5.16 0.62
CA THR A 97 2.07 4.63 1.26
C THR A 97 1.99 5.04 2.74
N TRP A 98 3.12 4.96 3.46
CA TRP A 98 3.19 5.42 4.85
C TRP A 98 2.93 6.92 4.98
N ALA A 99 3.48 7.74 4.08
CA ALA A 99 3.26 9.19 4.09
C ALA A 99 1.78 9.54 3.86
N ILE A 100 1.13 8.93 2.87
CA ILE A 100 -0.30 9.12 2.59
C ILE A 100 -1.16 8.64 3.77
N SER A 101 -0.84 7.48 4.34
CA SER A 101 -1.55 6.92 5.49
C SER A 101 -1.45 7.83 6.72
N LEU A 102 -0.25 8.36 7.00
CA LEU A 102 -0.04 9.29 8.09
C LEU A 102 -0.86 10.57 7.91
N LEU A 103 -0.88 11.12 6.70
CA LEU A 103 -1.68 12.29 6.38
C LEU A 103 -3.17 12.01 6.58
N ALA A 104 -3.68 10.87 6.11
CA ALA A 104 -5.06 10.45 6.31
C ALA A 104 -5.41 10.29 7.81
N ILE A 105 -4.50 9.72 8.61
CA ILE A 105 -4.64 9.57 10.06
C ILE A 105 -4.74 10.94 10.74
N VAL A 106 -3.88 11.89 10.37
CA VAL A 106 -3.89 13.25 10.94
C VAL A 106 -5.20 13.96 10.60
N VAL A 107 -5.60 13.94 9.33
CA VAL A 107 -6.86 14.59 8.90
C VAL A 107 -8.07 13.94 9.57
N GLY A 108 -8.12 12.60 9.61
CA GLY A 108 -9.18 11.86 10.31
C GLY A 108 -9.21 12.14 11.81
N GLY A 109 -8.05 12.19 12.45
CA GLY A 109 -7.92 12.55 13.87
C GLY A 109 -8.41 13.96 14.19
N LEU A 110 -8.07 14.94 13.36
CA LEU A 110 -8.59 16.32 13.49
C LEU A 110 -10.12 16.36 13.29
N GLY A 111 -10.66 15.55 12.36
CA GLY A 111 -12.10 15.40 12.17
C GLY A 111 -12.80 14.87 13.43
N ILE A 112 -12.23 13.85 14.08
CA ILE A 112 -12.75 13.31 15.35
C ILE A 112 -12.72 14.36 16.44
N ILE A 113 -11.61 15.07 16.62
CA ILE A 113 -11.48 16.14 17.62
C ILE A 113 -12.56 17.21 17.41
N ASN A 114 -12.73 17.67 16.17
CA ASN A 114 -13.71 18.71 15.84
C ASN A 114 -15.16 18.24 16.12
N THR A 115 -15.51 17.04 15.67
CA THR A 115 -16.84 16.45 15.89
C THR A 115 -17.13 16.25 17.37
N MET A 116 -16.16 15.74 18.13
CA MET A 116 -16.30 15.51 19.56
C MET A 116 -16.36 16.83 20.36
N LEU A 117 -15.60 17.87 19.96
CA LEU A 117 -15.71 19.20 20.56
C LEU A 117 -17.12 19.77 20.36
N MET A 118 -17.66 19.68 19.13
CA MET A 118 -19.00 20.15 18.84
C MET A 118 -20.03 19.42 19.70
N SER A 119 -19.93 18.08 19.76
CA SER A 119 -20.82 17.26 20.62
C SER A 119 -20.74 17.67 22.10
N VAL A 120 -19.54 17.93 22.61
CA VAL A 120 -19.35 18.42 24.01
C VAL A 120 -20.02 19.77 24.21
N PHE A 121 -19.88 20.71 23.28
CA PHE A 121 -20.51 22.03 23.37
C PHE A 121 -22.04 21.95 23.31
N GLU A 122 -22.60 21.14 22.44
CA GLU A 122 -24.05 20.92 22.34
C GLU A 122 -24.64 20.31 23.62
N ARG A 123 -23.88 19.44 24.33
CA ARG A 123 -24.30 18.73 25.54
C ARG A 123 -23.72 19.35 26.82
N THR A 124 -23.26 20.63 26.78
CA THR A 124 -22.64 21.31 27.91
C THR A 124 -23.53 21.32 29.16
N ARG A 125 -24.84 21.55 28.99
CA ARG A 125 -25.81 21.56 30.09
C ARG A 125 -25.97 20.18 30.75
N GLU A 126 -26.03 19.10 29.93
CA GLU A 126 -26.12 17.72 30.41
C GLU A 126 -24.87 17.37 31.27
N ILE A 127 -23.67 17.72 30.74
CA ILE A 127 -22.41 17.50 31.46
C ILE A 127 -22.38 18.28 32.75
N GLY A 128 -22.89 19.52 32.77
CA GLY A 128 -23.02 20.34 33.95
C GLY A 128 -23.93 19.71 35.01
N VAL A 129 -25.08 19.17 34.62
CA VAL A 129 -26.01 18.40 35.49
C VAL A 129 -25.33 17.18 36.07
N LEU A 130 -24.66 16.39 35.27
CA LEU A 130 -23.93 15.21 35.74
C LEU A 130 -22.88 15.55 36.78
N LYS A 131 -22.16 16.67 36.62
CA LYS A 131 -21.21 17.17 37.62
C LYS A 131 -21.90 17.63 38.88
N ALA A 132 -23.04 18.33 38.78
CA ALA A 132 -23.82 18.79 39.92
C ALA A 132 -24.39 17.63 40.77
N VAL A 133 -24.73 16.50 40.13
CA VAL A 133 -25.18 15.26 40.79
C VAL A 133 -24.00 14.45 41.37
N GLY A 134 -22.76 14.93 41.22
CA GLY A 134 -21.58 14.33 41.85
C GLY A 134 -20.80 13.36 40.98
N TRP A 135 -20.95 13.42 39.65
CA TRP A 135 -20.05 12.65 38.77
C TRP A 135 -18.61 13.19 38.88
N SER A 136 -17.68 12.23 39.05
CA SER A 136 -16.27 12.57 39.09
C SER A 136 -15.74 12.93 37.69
N ASN A 137 -14.74 13.78 37.62
CA ASN A 137 -14.07 14.14 36.37
C ASN A 137 -13.61 12.95 35.58
N LYS A 138 -13.16 11.87 36.24
CA LYS A 138 -12.76 10.61 35.60
C LYS A 138 -13.92 9.93 34.87
N LYS A 139 -15.12 9.91 35.46
CA LYS A 139 -16.30 9.32 34.83
C LYS A 139 -16.69 10.05 33.55
N ILE A 140 -16.69 11.40 33.58
CA ILE A 140 -16.96 12.24 32.40
C ILE A 140 -15.92 12.03 31.32
N LEU A 141 -14.63 12.01 31.68
CA LEU A 141 -13.54 11.75 30.75
C LEU A 141 -13.69 10.39 30.08
N THR A 142 -13.93 9.32 30.87
CA THR A 142 -14.11 7.96 30.34
C THR A 142 -15.35 7.87 29.44
N MET A 143 -16.43 8.57 29.74
CA MET A 143 -17.64 8.62 28.93
C MET A 143 -17.34 9.19 27.54
N ILE A 144 -16.69 10.37 27.47
CA ILE A 144 -16.40 11.04 26.20
C ILE A 144 -15.35 10.29 25.38
N VAL A 145 -14.29 9.78 26.02
CA VAL A 145 -13.31 8.91 25.34
C VAL A 145 -13.96 7.63 24.85
N GLY A 146 -14.90 7.06 25.62
CA GLY A 146 -15.68 5.90 25.21
C GLY A 146 -16.53 6.18 23.96
N GLU A 147 -17.20 7.33 23.89
CA GLU A 147 -17.95 7.77 22.71
C GLU A 147 -17.04 7.86 21.47
N SER A 148 -15.86 8.48 21.61
CA SER A 148 -14.89 8.58 20.50
C SER A 148 -14.37 7.22 20.05
N LEU A 149 -14.15 6.28 20.98
CA LEU A 149 -13.76 4.91 20.65
C LEU A 149 -14.84 4.16 19.87
N VAL A 150 -16.10 4.30 20.24
CA VAL A 150 -17.21 3.69 19.50
C VAL A 150 -17.25 4.23 18.07
N ILE A 151 -17.15 5.53 17.90
CA ILE A 151 -17.13 6.17 16.58
C ILE A 151 -15.97 5.63 15.74
N THR A 152 -14.76 5.56 16.30
CA THR A 152 -13.58 5.11 15.57
C THR A 152 -13.63 3.62 15.23
N ILE A 153 -14.15 2.78 16.10
CA ILE A 153 -14.33 1.34 15.83
C ILE A 153 -15.34 1.13 14.69
N VAL A 154 -16.49 1.81 14.75
CA VAL A 154 -17.50 1.73 13.69
C VAL A 154 -16.91 2.24 12.35
N SER A 155 -16.18 3.35 12.38
CA SER A 155 -15.50 3.90 11.21
C SER A 155 -14.44 2.94 10.67
N ALA A 156 -13.70 2.25 11.53
CA ALA A 156 -12.71 1.25 11.12
C ALA A 156 -13.36 0.04 10.43
N ILE A 157 -14.50 -0.42 10.93
CA ILE A 157 -15.28 -1.50 10.29
C ILE A 157 -15.74 -1.07 8.90
N ILE A 158 -16.38 0.09 8.80
CA ILE A 158 -16.93 0.61 7.53
C ILE A 158 -15.77 0.88 6.55
N GLY A 159 -14.70 1.55 7.00
CA GLY A 159 -13.54 1.84 6.18
C GLY A 159 -12.82 0.59 5.68
N SER A 160 -12.68 -0.43 6.55
CA SER A 160 -12.12 -1.73 6.17
C SER A 160 -12.98 -2.46 5.13
N LEU A 161 -14.30 -2.40 5.26
CA LEU A 161 -15.22 -3.00 4.31
C LEU A 161 -15.15 -2.30 2.94
N ILE A 162 -15.19 -0.97 2.94
CA ILE A 162 -15.06 -0.17 1.71
C ILE A 162 -13.71 -0.43 1.05
N GLY A 163 -12.62 -0.42 1.81
CA GLY A 163 -11.28 -0.70 1.29
C GLY A 163 -11.17 -2.12 0.71
N PHE A 164 -11.73 -3.11 1.39
CA PHE A 164 -11.76 -4.49 0.89
C PHE A 164 -12.53 -4.59 -0.44
N VAL A 165 -13.73 -4.02 -0.51
CA VAL A 165 -14.56 -4.03 -1.73
C VAL A 165 -13.86 -3.27 -2.86
N ALA A 166 -13.32 -2.09 -2.58
CA ALA A 166 -12.61 -1.30 -3.58
C ALA A 166 -11.40 -2.05 -4.16
N CYS A 167 -10.57 -2.64 -3.31
CA CYS A 167 -9.41 -3.40 -3.76
C CYS A 167 -9.78 -4.66 -4.56
N THR A 168 -10.85 -5.37 -4.19
CA THR A 168 -11.29 -6.57 -4.91
C THR A 168 -11.91 -6.25 -6.27
N LEU A 169 -12.57 -5.11 -6.41
CA LEU A 169 -13.21 -4.70 -7.67
C LEU A 169 -12.22 -4.01 -8.62
N LEU A 170 -11.36 -3.13 -8.12
CA LEU A 170 -10.46 -2.31 -8.93
C LEU A 170 -9.11 -2.98 -9.17
N GLY A 171 -8.62 -3.78 -8.22
CA GLY A 171 -7.32 -4.45 -8.31
C GLY A 171 -7.12 -5.24 -9.61
N PRO A 172 -8.03 -6.15 -9.99
CA PRO A 172 -7.91 -6.92 -11.22
C PRO A 172 -7.90 -6.07 -12.49
N GLN A 173 -8.57 -4.91 -12.48
CA GLN A 173 -8.63 -4.01 -13.65
C GLN A 173 -7.30 -3.32 -13.94
N ILE A 174 -6.46 -3.17 -12.92
CA ILE A 174 -5.11 -2.58 -13.02
C ILE A 174 -4.00 -3.64 -12.93
N GLY A 175 -4.37 -4.93 -13.06
CA GLY A 175 -3.43 -6.05 -13.06
C GLY A 175 -2.84 -6.38 -11.69
N ILE A 176 -3.45 -5.92 -10.59
CA ILE A 176 -2.99 -6.18 -9.22
C ILE A 176 -3.94 -7.19 -8.56
N SER A 177 -3.38 -8.29 -8.05
CA SER A 177 -4.12 -9.26 -7.24
C SER A 177 -3.93 -8.94 -5.75
N PRO A 178 -4.93 -8.35 -5.07
CA PRO A 178 -4.78 -7.97 -3.68
C PRO A 178 -4.74 -9.20 -2.76
N LEU A 179 -3.73 -9.26 -1.89
CA LEU A 179 -3.63 -10.29 -0.86
C LEU A 179 -4.06 -9.70 0.49
N PHE A 180 -5.18 -10.18 1.02
CA PHE A 180 -5.69 -9.78 2.32
C PHE A 180 -5.16 -10.69 3.42
N THR A 181 -4.35 -10.15 4.30
CA THR A 181 -3.88 -10.87 5.50
C THR A 181 -4.61 -10.34 6.74
N PRO A 182 -4.97 -11.20 7.71
CA PRO A 182 -5.57 -10.75 8.98
C PRO A 182 -4.75 -9.68 9.70
N LYS A 183 -3.43 -9.70 9.51
CA LYS A 183 -2.50 -8.73 10.09
C LYS A 183 -2.82 -7.29 9.70
N ILE A 184 -3.23 -7.04 8.44
CA ILE A 184 -3.57 -5.70 7.94
C ILE A 184 -4.78 -5.16 8.70
N PHE A 185 -5.82 -5.98 8.89
CA PHE A 185 -7.02 -5.59 9.63
C PHE A 185 -6.70 -5.30 11.10
N ILE A 186 -5.92 -6.17 11.76
CA ILE A 186 -5.49 -5.95 13.15
C ILE A 186 -4.73 -4.63 13.29
N GLN A 187 -3.82 -4.34 12.38
CA GLN A 187 -3.08 -3.06 12.36
C GLN A 187 -4.01 -1.87 12.17
N ALA A 188 -4.96 -1.93 11.23
CA ALA A 188 -5.93 -0.88 10.99
C ALA A 188 -6.79 -0.60 12.23
N PHE A 189 -7.29 -1.65 12.91
CA PHE A 189 -8.06 -1.51 14.15
C PHE A 189 -7.21 -0.96 15.31
N ALA A 190 -5.97 -1.40 15.45
CA ALA A 190 -5.06 -0.89 16.47
C ALA A 190 -4.81 0.62 16.29
N ILE A 191 -4.55 1.06 15.05
CA ILE A 191 -4.39 2.48 14.72
C ILE A 191 -5.68 3.25 15.01
N ALA A 192 -6.85 2.74 14.62
CA ALA A 192 -8.13 3.38 14.88
C ALA A 192 -8.39 3.58 16.38
N ILE A 193 -8.09 2.59 17.21
CA ILE A 193 -8.20 2.70 18.67
C ILE A 193 -7.28 3.79 19.22
N ILE A 194 -6.02 3.83 18.78
CA ILE A 194 -5.06 4.86 19.20
C ILE A 194 -5.55 6.25 18.82
N VAL A 195 -5.99 6.43 17.58
CA VAL A 195 -6.52 7.70 17.07
C VAL A 195 -7.79 8.11 17.82
N GLY A 196 -8.68 7.16 18.10
CA GLY A 196 -9.89 7.39 18.87
C GLY A 196 -9.62 7.86 20.30
N ILE A 197 -8.65 7.26 20.99
CA ILE A 197 -8.22 7.67 22.31
C ILE A 197 -7.64 9.09 22.26
N ILE A 198 -6.65 9.35 21.39
CA ILE A 198 -5.98 10.65 21.27
C ILE A 198 -6.99 11.73 20.87
N GLY A 199 -7.85 11.45 19.87
CA GLY A 199 -8.88 12.38 19.41
C GLY A 199 -9.96 12.67 20.43
N GLY A 200 -10.29 11.72 21.31
CA GLY A 200 -11.29 11.87 22.36
C GLY A 200 -10.75 12.55 23.65
N VAL A 201 -9.46 12.43 23.93
CA VAL A 201 -8.87 12.97 25.18
C VAL A 201 -8.95 14.51 25.23
N TYR A 202 -8.64 15.19 24.14
CA TYR A 202 -8.67 16.67 24.13
C TYR A 202 -10.08 17.24 24.39
N PRO A 203 -11.16 16.82 23.68
CA PRO A 203 -12.53 17.23 24.01
C PRO A 203 -12.96 16.84 25.43
N ALA A 204 -12.56 15.63 25.88
CA ALA A 204 -12.88 15.16 27.23
C ALA A 204 -12.28 16.06 28.34
N ILE A 205 -11.03 16.52 28.18
CA ILE A 205 -10.40 17.46 29.08
C ILE A 205 -11.16 18.79 29.08
N LYS A 206 -11.56 19.30 27.92
CA LYS A 206 -12.36 20.53 27.82
C LYS A 206 -13.71 20.40 28.55
N ALA A 207 -14.41 19.26 28.36
CA ALA A 207 -15.66 18.99 29.06
C ALA A 207 -15.51 18.93 30.58
N VAL A 208 -14.40 18.34 31.03
CA VAL A 208 -14.10 18.27 32.48
C VAL A 208 -13.79 19.63 33.08
N GLN A 209 -13.22 20.56 32.33
CA GLN A 209 -12.88 21.91 32.80
C GLN A 209 -14.09 22.86 32.89
N LEU A 210 -15.24 22.53 32.30
CA LEU A 210 -16.43 23.35 32.38
C LEU A 210 -16.95 23.46 33.83
N PRO A 211 -17.08 24.69 34.40
CA PRO A 211 -17.65 24.85 35.73
C PRO A 211 -19.16 24.54 35.71
N PRO A 212 -19.70 23.81 36.69
CA PRO A 212 -21.14 23.45 36.71
C PRO A 212 -22.06 24.70 36.71
N THR A 213 -21.61 25.79 37.31
CA THR A 213 -22.36 27.05 37.37
C THR A 213 -22.48 27.76 36.03
N GLU A 214 -21.45 27.68 35.17
CA GLU A 214 -21.51 28.23 33.81
C GLU A 214 -22.31 27.28 32.87
N ALA A 215 -22.11 26.00 33.04
CA ALA A 215 -22.81 24.98 32.23
C ALA A 215 -24.34 25.03 32.41
N LEU A 216 -24.83 25.38 33.62
CA LEU A 216 -26.27 25.51 33.90
C LEU A 216 -26.86 26.88 33.47
N ARG A 217 -26.00 27.86 33.18
CA ARG A 217 -26.40 29.22 32.73
C ARG A 217 -26.42 29.37 31.21
N TYR A 218 -25.92 28.38 30.50
CA TYR A 218 -25.93 28.34 29.02
C TYR A 218 -27.36 28.10 28.54
N GLU A 219 -27.95 29.11 27.88
CA GLU A 219 -29.18 29.02 27.11
C GLU A 219 -28.89 28.55 25.68
#